data_8414c808b32d44d6fc193ca2fb507f7f
#
_entry.id   8414c808b32d44d6fc193ca2fb507f7f
#
_cell.length_a   1.000
_cell.length_b   1.000
_cell.length_c   1.000
_cell.angle_alpha   90.00
_cell.angle_beta   90.00
_cell.angle_gamma   90.00
#
_symmetry.space_group_name_H-M   'P 1'
#
loop_
_entity.id
_entity.type
_entity.pdbx_description
1 polymer ?
#
loop_
_entity_poly.entity_id
_entity_poly.type
_entity_poly.pdbx_seq_one_letter_code
_entity_poly.pdbx_strand_id
1 'polypeptide(L)'
;FFFKQKTAYEIRNCDWSSDVCSSDLEVARIALERIVKDGRISPALIEDSVRAAGEEVVKHARRLGRDAVRDLGLPPMDATVEELLGRLHFRLSANQNTLSHSVEVAQLCAMLAAEVGIDPVPAKRAGLLHDIGKAIEAEAGGSHALAGAALLRRLGEDARVVNAVAAHHRETEASSLYAPLVMIADAASGSRPGARSSTLESYAQRVRRLEEVALAFDGVREAYAFQSGRELRIIVDPGRVDDFGATELARRVRLRVEETLSYQGTVRIVLIREQRFTEEAR
;
A
#
# COMPACT_ATOMS: atom_id res chain seq x y z
N PHE A 1 -9.42 21.74 -22.51
CA PHE A 1 -9.06 21.17 -21.21
C PHE A 1 -10.05 21.67 -20.17
N PHE A 2 -11.08 20.88 -19.87
CA PHE A 2 -12.01 21.17 -18.78
C PHE A 2 -11.38 20.68 -17.49
N PHE A 3 -10.82 21.57 -16.69
CA PHE A 3 -10.69 21.33 -15.25
C PHE A 3 -12.12 21.19 -14.72
N LYS A 4 -12.53 19.97 -14.40
CA LYS A 4 -13.70 19.77 -13.54
C LYS A 4 -13.35 20.41 -12.20
N GLN A 5 -13.92 21.58 -11.91
CA GLN A 5 -13.83 22.15 -10.57
C GLN A 5 -14.52 21.17 -9.63
N LYS A 6 -13.72 20.45 -8.83
CA LYS A 6 -14.25 19.66 -7.73
C LYS A 6 -14.94 20.59 -6.75
N THR A 7 -16.13 20.22 -6.30
CA THR A 7 -16.86 21.00 -5.30
C THR A 7 -16.09 21.04 -3.99
N ALA A 8 -16.34 22.03 -3.13
CA ALA A 8 -15.71 22.12 -1.81
C ALA A 8 -15.95 20.87 -0.94
N TYR A 9 -17.00 20.11 -1.21
CA TYR A 9 -17.32 18.84 -0.57
C TYR A 9 -16.40 17.69 -1.07
N GLU A 10 -16.15 17.64 -2.39
CA GLU A 10 -15.22 16.67 -3.00
C GLU A 10 -13.78 16.94 -2.58
N ILE A 11 -13.39 18.23 -2.43
CA ILE A 11 -12.06 18.64 -1.92
C ILE A 11 -11.90 18.24 -0.45
N ARG A 12 -12.96 18.28 0.35
CA ARG A 12 -12.90 17.96 1.79
C ARG A 12 -12.83 16.46 2.08
N ASN A 13 -13.31 15.61 1.16
CA ASN A 13 -13.28 14.15 1.25
C ASN A 13 -12.17 13.53 0.40
N CYS A 14 -11.43 14.30 -0.39
CA CYS A 14 -10.24 13.82 -1.07
C CYS A 14 -9.14 13.62 -0.04
N ASP A 15 -8.69 12.39 0.12
CA ASP A 15 -7.40 12.09 0.73
C ASP A 15 -6.33 12.68 -0.20
N TRP A 16 -5.83 13.86 0.15
CA TRP A 16 -4.82 14.58 -0.64
C TRP A 16 -3.55 13.77 -0.86
N SER A 17 -3.40 12.64 -0.14
CA SER A 17 -2.26 11.73 -0.26
C SER A 17 -2.39 10.73 -1.41
N SER A 18 -3.60 10.50 -1.94
CA SER A 18 -3.86 9.44 -2.93
C SER A 18 -4.22 9.91 -4.34
N ASP A 19 -4.79 11.11 -4.51
CA ASP A 19 -5.40 11.53 -5.77
C ASP A 19 -4.51 12.41 -6.67
N VAL A 20 -3.44 13.00 -6.14
CA VAL A 20 -2.46 13.71 -6.97
C VAL A 20 -1.42 12.69 -7.43
N CYS A 21 -1.42 12.39 -8.72
CA CYS A 21 -0.36 11.59 -9.31
C CYS A 21 0.98 12.29 -9.00
N SER A 22 1.85 11.63 -8.25
CA SER A 22 3.13 12.22 -7.83
C SER A 22 4.02 12.59 -9.02
N SER A 23 3.78 12.00 -10.19
CA SER A 23 4.36 12.44 -11.46
C SER A 23 3.89 13.83 -11.89
N ASP A 24 2.64 14.21 -11.59
CA ASP A 24 2.09 15.54 -11.93
C ASP A 24 2.70 16.63 -11.05
N LEU A 25 3.02 16.30 -9.78
CA LEU A 25 3.78 17.21 -8.91
C LEU A 25 5.17 17.46 -9.46
N GLU A 26 5.84 16.43 -9.98
CA GLU A 26 7.16 16.57 -10.60
C GLU A 26 7.10 17.39 -11.90
N VAL A 27 6.07 17.17 -12.73
CA VAL A 27 5.79 17.99 -13.91
C VAL A 27 5.59 19.46 -13.49
N ALA A 28 4.76 19.71 -12.49
CA ALA A 28 4.51 21.06 -12.00
C ALA A 28 5.80 21.73 -11.45
N ARG A 29 6.62 20.98 -10.70
CA ARG A 29 7.91 21.46 -10.20
C ARG A 29 8.84 21.90 -11.32
N ILE A 30 9.05 21.02 -12.33
CA ILE A 30 9.92 21.31 -13.47
C ILE A 30 9.38 22.50 -14.30
N ALA A 31 8.08 22.54 -14.54
CA ALA A 31 7.45 23.63 -15.28
C ALA A 31 7.61 24.97 -14.55
N LEU A 32 7.39 25.01 -13.25
CA LEU A 32 7.58 26.21 -12.42
C LEU A 32 9.03 26.66 -12.42
N GLU A 33 10.00 25.77 -12.26
CA GLU A 33 11.43 26.10 -12.31
C GLU A 33 11.82 26.77 -13.66
N ARG A 34 11.26 26.27 -14.77
CA ARG A 34 11.49 26.86 -16.11
C ARG A 34 10.89 28.26 -16.22
N ILE A 35 9.65 28.45 -15.75
CA ILE A 35 8.95 29.75 -15.78
C ILE A 35 9.70 30.77 -14.91
N VAL A 36 10.11 30.39 -13.72
CA VAL A 36 10.90 31.25 -12.80
C VAL A 36 12.23 31.66 -13.44
N LYS A 37 12.92 30.72 -14.10
CA LYS A 37 14.17 30.97 -14.78
C LYS A 37 14.04 31.90 -15.99
N ASP A 38 12.95 31.77 -16.75
CA ASP A 38 12.63 32.66 -17.90
C ASP A 38 12.25 34.08 -17.44
N GLY A 39 11.60 34.23 -16.29
CA GLY A 39 11.16 35.49 -15.72
C GLY A 39 9.94 36.13 -16.42
N ARG A 40 9.39 35.49 -17.46
CA ARG A 40 8.20 35.91 -18.18
C ARG A 40 7.03 35.01 -17.85
N ILE A 41 5.86 35.58 -17.66
CA ILE A 41 4.62 34.83 -17.37
C ILE A 41 3.60 35.16 -18.44
N SER A 42 3.27 34.15 -19.25
CA SER A 42 2.15 34.21 -20.21
C SER A 42 1.47 32.84 -20.30
N PRO A 43 0.17 32.77 -20.66
CA PRO A 43 -0.53 31.51 -20.80
C PRO A 43 0.18 30.53 -21.73
N ALA A 44 0.64 30.99 -22.88
CA ALA A 44 1.35 30.16 -23.85
C ALA A 44 2.66 29.58 -23.28
N LEU A 45 3.45 30.37 -22.52
CA LEU A 45 4.68 29.91 -21.90
C LEU A 45 4.40 28.87 -20.80
N ILE A 46 3.30 29.02 -20.07
CA ILE A 46 2.88 28.05 -19.04
C ILE A 46 2.53 26.73 -19.72
N GLU A 47 1.69 26.74 -20.75
CA GLU A 47 1.27 25.53 -21.50
C GLU A 47 2.48 24.80 -22.12
N ASP A 48 3.38 25.55 -22.77
CA ASP A 48 4.61 24.99 -23.34
C ASP A 48 5.54 24.40 -22.29
N SER A 49 5.68 25.09 -21.13
CA SER A 49 6.51 24.61 -20.03
C SER A 49 5.95 23.32 -19.43
N VAL A 50 4.64 23.24 -19.22
CA VAL A 50 3.99 22.03 -18.68
C VAL A 50 4.10 20.85 -19.66
N ARG A 51 3.85 21.08 -20.96
CA ARG A 51 4.01 20.06 -21.98
C ARG A 51 5.44 19.52 -22.04
N ALA A 52 6.41 20.40 -22.09
CA ALA A 52 7.82 20.01 -22.16
C ALA A 52 8.29 19.32 -20.86
N ALA A 53 7.80 19.73 -19.70
CA ALA A 53 8.06 19.05 -18.42
C ALA A 53 7.45 17.64 -18.40
N GLY A 54 6.24 17.47 -18.91
CA GLY A 54 5.58 16.16 -19.02
C GLY A 54 6.38 15.17 -19.88
N GLU A 55 6.87 15.63 -21.03
CA GLU A 55 7.75 14.81 -21.89
C GLU A 55 9.06 14.41 -21.19
N GLU A 56 9.64 15.33 -20.41
CA GLU A 56 10.88 15.07 -19.66
C GLU A 56 10.63 14.04 -18.54
N VAL A 57 9.54 14.15 -17.79
CA VAL A 57 9.18 13.22 -16.73
C VAL A 57 8.95 11.81 -17.31
N VAL A 58 8.25 11.69 -18.44
CA VAL A 58 8.06 10.39 -19.13
C VAL A 58 9.39 9.79 -19.56
N LYS A 59 10.30 10.58 -20.16
CA LYS A 59 11.63 10.10 -20.56
C LYS A 59 12.46 9.66 -19.36
N HIS A 60 12.36 10.41 -18.25
CA HIS A 60 13.04 10.08 -17.00
C HIS A 60 12.48 8.78 -16.40
N ALA A 61 11.16 8.62 -16.35
CA ALA A 61 10.52 7.39 -15.88
C ALA A 61 10.99 6.17 -16.68
N ARG A 62 10.94 6.23 -18.03
CA ARG A 62 11.41 5.12 -18.87
C ARG A 62 12.87 4.75 -18.60
N ARG A 63 13.74 5.74 -18.38
CA ARG A 63 15.14 5.48 -18.03
C ARG A 63 15.24 4.75 -16.70
N LEU A 64 14.57 5.23 -15.67
CA LEU A 64 14.59 4.65 -14.32
C LEU A 64 14.06 3.20 -14.32
N GLY A 65 12.97 2.93 -15.02
CA GLY A 65 12.42 1.59 -15.13
C GLY A 65 13.37 0.63 -15.87
N ARG A 66 13.94 1.07 -16.98
CA ARG A 66 14.94 0.29 -17.72
C ARG A 66 16.20 0.01 -16.91
N ASP A 67 16.69 1.02 -16.19
CA ASP A 67 17.85 0.88 -15.33
C ASP A 67 17.57 -0.13 -14.20
N ALA A 68 16.41 -0.10 -13.58
CA ALA A 68 16.00 -1.08 -12.56
C ALA A 68 15.96 -2.52 -13.11
N VAL A 69 15.41 -2.72 -14.32
CA VAL A 69 15.38 -4.03 -14.98
C VAL A 69 16.79 -4.53 -15.28
N ARG A 70 17.65 -3.65 -15.83
CA ARG A 70 19.05 -3.98 -16.17
C ARG A 70 19.87 -4.32 -14.92
N ASP A 71 19.76 -3.50 -13.88
CA ASP A 71 20.57 -3.62 -12.65
C ASP A 71 20.20 -4.89 -11.85
N LEU A 72 18.96 -5.37 -12.02
CA LEU A 72 18.52 -6.67 -11.52
C LEU A 72 18.93 -7.86 -12.41
N GLY A 73 19.55 -7.59 -13.57
CA GLY A 73 19.91 -8.65 -14.54
C GLY A 73 18.71 -9.37 -15.12
N LEU A 74 17.57 -8.69 -15.25
CA LEU A 74 16.36 -9.24 -15.86
C LEU A 74 16.37 -9.05 -17.38
N PRO A 75 15.72 -9.95 -18.16
CA PRO A 75 15.47 -9.72 -19.57
C PRO A 75 14.69 -8.42 -19.78
N PRO A 76 14.92 -7.70 -20.91
CA PRO A 76 14.17 -6.50 -21.27
C PRO A 76 12.65 -6.71 -21.17
N MET A 77 11.94 -5.67 -20.77
CA MET A 77 10.48 -5.67 -20.65
C MET A 77 9.84 -4.81 -21.75
N ASP A 78 8.53 -4.93 -21.89
CA ASP A 78 7.77 -4.01 -22.75
C ASP A 78 8.02 -2.55 -22.33
N ALA A 79 8.14 -1.64 -23.29
CA ALA A 79 8.43 -0.23 -23.02
C ALA A 79 7.37 0.44 -22.12
N THR A 80 6.12 -0.02 -22.18
CA THR A 80 5.05 0.44 -21.30
C THR A 80 5.29 0.00 -19.87
N VAL A 81 5.74 -1.25 -19.66
CA VAL A 81 6.07 -1.78 -18.34
C VAL A 81 7.25 -1.01 -17.75
N GLU A 82 8.32 -0.76 -18.53
CA GLU A 82 9.47 0.03 -18.09
C GLU A 82 9.07 1.46 -17.69
N GLU A 83 8.19 2.10 -18.46
CA GLU A 83 7.70 3.44 -18.14
C GLU A 83 6.89 3.46 -16.84
N LEU A 84 5.93 2.54 -16.70
CA LEU A 84 5.10 2.46 -15.50
C LEU A 84 5.93 2.11 -14.26
N LEU A 85 6.89 1.20 -14.40
CA LEU A 85 7.82 0.86 -13.33
C LEU A 85 8.61 2.10 -12.90
N GLY A 86 9.12 2.90 -13.84
CA GLY A 86 9.82 4.13 -13.54
C GLY A 86 8.93 5.21 -12.92
N ARG A 87 7.64 5.26 -13.25
CA ARG A 87 6.67 6.17 -12.60
C ARG A 87 6.51 5.90 -11.11
N LEU A 88 6.76 4.66 -10.65
CA LEU A 88 6.77 4.32 -9.22
C LEU A 88 7.86 5.09 -8.45
N HIS A 89 8.91 5.60 -9.13
CA HIS A 89 9.93 6.44 -8.49
C HIS A 89 9.36 7.71 -7.89
N PHE A 90 8.35 8.29 -8.53
CA PHE A 90 7.71 9.51 -8.07
C PHE A 90 6.65 9.26 -6.99
N ARG A 91 6.40 7.99 -6.64
CA ARG A 91 5.35 7.60 -5.69
C ARG A 91 5.95 7.14 -4.36
N LEU A 92 5.42 7.68 -3.28
CA LEU A 92 5.74 7.22 -1.93
C LEU A 92 4.63 6.30 -1.44
N SER A 93 4.99 5.12 -0.97
CA SER A 93 4.08 4.20 -0.30
C SER A 93 4.65 3.87 1.08
N ALA A 94 3.90 4.13 2.14
CA ALA A 94 4.35 3.94 3.52
C ALA A 94 5.73 4.59 3.83
N ASN A 95 5.97 5.79 3.31
CA ASN A 95 7.23 6.56 3.42
C ASN A 95 8.44 5.96 2.68
N GLN A 96 8.23 4.96 1.84
CA GLN A 96 9.26 4.42 0.95
C GLN A 96 9.02 4.85 -0.49
N ASN A 97 10.12 5.08 -1.22
CA ASN A 97 10.06 5.18 -2.67
C ASN A 97 9.61 3.82 -3.24
N THR A 98 8.49 3.81 -3.95
CA THR A 98 7.86 2.56 -4.40
C THR A 98 8.74 1.79 -5.39
N LEU A 99 9.50 2.46 -6.25
CA LEU A 99 10.45 1.78 -7.16
C LEU A 99 11.59 1.11 -6.38
N SER A 100 12.17 1.82 -5.41
CA SER A 100 13.25 1.26 -4.58
C SER A 100 12.78 0.06 -3.76
N HIS A 101 11.56 0.15 -3.21
CA HIS A 101 10.90 -0.97 -2.55
C HIS A 101 10.71 -2.16 -3.49
N SER A 102 10.20 -1.94 -4.71
CA SER A 102 10.00 -3.00 -5.70
C SER A 102 11.31 -3.69 -6.09
N VAL A 103 12.41 -2.93 -6.22
CA VAL A 103 13.75 -3.49 -6.49
C VAL A 103 14.22 -4.37 -5.32
N GLU A 104 14.02 -3.93 -4.09
CA GLU A 104 14.36 -4.72 -2.90
C GLU A 104 13.53 -6.00 -2.79
N VAL A 105 12.20 -5.90 -2.99
CA VAL A 105 11.31 -7.08 -3.02
C VAL A 105 11.75 -8.07 -4.11
N ALA A 106 12.16 -7.58 -5.29
CA ALA A 106 12.69 -8.42 -6.35
C ALA A 106 13.94 -9.22 -5.92
N GLN A 107 14.88 -8.57 -5.24
CA GLN A 107 16.08 -9.21 -4.74
C GLN A 107 15.76 -10.27 -3.67
N LEU A 108 14.89 -9.92 -2.72
CA LEU A 108 14.44 -10.86 -1.68
C LEU A 108 13.71 -12.06 -2.29
N CYS A 109 12.83 -11.85 -3.27
CA CYS A 109 12.15 -12.93 -3.98
C CYS A 109 13.13 -13.87 -4.67
N ALA A 110 14.17 -13.34 -5.31
CA ALA A 110 15.19 -14.16 -5.96
C ALA A 110 15.99 -15.01 -4.95
N MET A 111 16.34 -14.43 -3.81
CA MET A 111 17.04 -15.15 -2.73
C MET A 111 16.16 -16.26 -2.16
N LEU A 112 14.90 -15.95 -1.82
CA LEU A 112 13.95 -16.93 -1.31
C LEU A 112 13.67 -18.05 -2.31
N ALA A 113 13.54 -17.72 -3.61
CA ALA A 113 13.34 -18.73 -4.65
C ALA A 113 14.52 -19.69 -4.77
N ALA A 114 15.75 -19.18 -4.68
CA ALA A 114 16.97 -19.99 -4.69
C ALA A 114 17.01 -20.94 -3.48
N GLU A 115 16.66 -20.47 -2.29
CA GLU A 115 16.63 -21.28 -1.06
C GLU A 115 15.59 -22.41 -1.13
N VAL A 116 14.42 -22.17 -1.74
CA VAL A 116 13.39 -23.20 -1.89
C VAL A 116 13.55 -24.05 -3.16
N GLY A 117 14.61 -23.82 -3.94
CA GLY A 117 14.95 -24.62 -5.11
C GLY A 117 14.08 -24.42 -6.34
N ILE A 118 13.46 -23.23 -6.51
CA ILE A 118 12.71 -22.86 -7.72
C ILE A 118 13.43 -21.76 -8.52
N ASP A 119 13.04 -21.59 -9.79
CA ASP A 119 13.66 -20.60 -10.68
C ASP A 119 13.56 -19.18 -10.09
N PRO A 120 14.71 -18.51 -9.82
CA PRO A 120 14.70 -17.17 -9.23
C PRO A 120 14.31 -16.07 -10.22
N VAL A 121 14.34 -16.31 -11.54
CA VAL A 121 14.06 -15.27 -12.54
C VAL A 121 12.58 -14.83 -12.50
N PRO A 122 11.59 -15.73 -12.57
CA PRO A 122 10.19 -15.36 -12.41
C PRO A 122 9.88 -14.76 -11.03
N ALA A 123 10.53 -15.25 -9.94
CA ALA A 123 10.36 -14.71 -8.60
C ALA A 123 10.83 -13.24 -8.52
N LYS A 124 12.04 -12.96 -9.02
CA LYS A 124 12.61 -11.62 -9.10
C LYS A 124 11.72 -10.69 -9.93
N ARG A 125 11.23 -11.19 -11.06
CA ARG A 125 10.35 -10.45 -11.97
C ARG A 125 9.00 -10.12 -11.31
N ALA A 126 8.40 -11.09 -10.61
CA ALA A 126 7.17 -10.89 -9.87
C ALA A 126 7.34 -9.88 -8.73
N GLY A 127 8.44 -9.97 -7.97
CA GLY A 127 8.77 -9.01 -6.93
C GLY A 127 8.96 -7.58 -7.45
N LEU A 128 9.61 -7.41 -8.62
CA LEU A 128 9.76 -6.09 -9.24
C LEU A 128 8.43 -5.48 -9.68
N LEU A 129 7.50 -6.31 -10.16
CA LEU A 129 6.25 -5.88 -10.79
C LEU A 129 5.03 -5.90 -9.85
N HIS A 130 5.18 -6.38 -8.59
CA HIS A 130 4.02 -6.60 -7.70
C HIS A 130 3.15 -5.35 -7.51
N ASP A 131 3.78 -4.20 -7.44
CA ASP A 131 3.16 -2.89 -7.18
C ASP A 131 2.94 -2.04 -8.45
N ILE A 132 3.16 -2.58 -9.65
CA ILE A 132 3.07 -1.80 -10.91
C ILE A 132 1.69 -1.16 -11.12
N GLY A 133 0.65 -1.78 -10.59
CA GLY A 133 -0.70 -1.23 -10.65
C GLY A 133 -0.86 0.10 -9.93
N LYS A 134 0.02 0.45 -9.00
CA LYS A 134 0.05 1.77 -8.38
C LYS A 134 0.44 2.89 -9.33
N ALA A 135 1.10 2.58 -10.46
CA ALA A 135 1.44 3.55 -11.50
C ALA A 135 0.30 3.76 -12.52
N ILE A 136 -0.73 2.91 -12.50
CA ILE A 136 -1.90 3.04 -13.35
C ILE A 136 -2.90 3.90 -12.58
N GLU A 137 -3.36 4.99 -13.18
CA GLU A 137 -4.43 5.81 -12.61
C GLU A 137 -5.67 4.93 -12.46
N ALA A 138 -6.03 4.62 -11.22
CA ALA A 138 -7.24 3.89 -10.91
C ALA A 138 -8.43 4.81 -11.06
N GLU A 139 -8.96 4.98 -12.27
CA GLU A 139 -10.23 5.67 -12.51
C GLU A 139 -11.45 5.03 -11.80
N ALA A 140 -11.27 3.90 -11.11
CA ALA A 140 -12.37 3.12 -10.57
C ALA A 140 -12.04 2.33 -9.30
N GLY A 141 -11.47 2.92 -8.25
CA GLY A 141 -11.53 2.32 -6.90
C GLY A 141 -11.15 0.83 -6.76
N GLY A 142 -10.36 0.28 -7.68
CA GLY A 142 -9.98 -1.13 -7.75
C GLY A 142 -8.64 -1.42 -7.09
N SER A 143 -8.39 -2.70 -6.83
CA SER A 143 -7.11 -3.17 -6.31
C SER A 143 -5.99 -2.94 -7.31
N HIS A 144 -4.88 -2.33 -6.86
CA HIS A 144 -3.67 -2.19 -7.68
C HIS A 144 -3.07 -3.55 -8.09
N ALA A 145 -3.24 -4.59 -7.27
CA ALA A 145 -2.80 -5.94 -7.57
C ALA A 145 -3.52 -6.50 -8.80
N LEU A 146 -4.84 -6.39 -8.84
CA LEU A 146 -5.66 -6.86 -9.95
C LEU A 146 -5.45 -6.00 -11.20
N ALA A 147 -5.38 -4.67 -11.06
CA ALA A 147 -5.13 -3.76 -12.18
C ALA A 147 -3.76 -4.00 -12.82
N GLY A 148 -2.70 -4.14 -11.99
CA GLY A 148 -1.35 -4.49 -12.45
C GLY A 148 -1.31 -5.83 -13.16
N ALA A 149 -1.91 -6.87 -12.60
CA ALA A 149 -1.97 -8.19 -13.20
C ALA A 149 -2.75 -8.20 -14.54
N ALA A 150 -3.84 -7.45 -14.65
CA ALA A 150 -4.60 -7.32 -15.89
C ALA A 150 -3.77 -6.66 -17.01
N LEU A 151 -3.04 -5.60 -16.67
CA LEU A 151 -2.10 -4.95 -17.59
C LEU A 151 -1.02 -5.92 -18.06
N LEU A 152 -0.32 -6.56 -17.11
CA LEU A 152 0.79 -7.48 -17.41
C LEU A 152 0.34 -8.65 -18.28
N ARG A 153 -0.85 -9.20 -18.02
CA ARG A 153 -1.45 -10.26 -18.85
C ARG A 153 -1.68 -9.78 -20.29
N ARG A 154 -2.18 -8.55 -20.46
CA ARG A 154 -2.41 -7.95 -21.79
C ARG A 154 -1.11 -7.73 -22.56
N LEU A 155 -0.01 -7.44 -21.86
CA LEU A 155 1.31 -7.25 -22.45
C LEU A 155 2.10 -8.55 -22.60
N GLY A 156 1.49 -9.72 -22.36
CA GLY A 156 2.08 -11.03 -22.60
C GLY A 156 3.09 -11.48 -21.55
N GLU A 157 3.00 -10.97 -20.32
CA GLU A 157 3.86 -11.38 -19.22
C GLU A 157 3.60 -12.85 -18.82
N ASP A 158 4.62 -13.54 -18.29
CA ASP A 158 4.52 -14.91 -17.79
C ASP A 158 3.35 -15.08 -16.82
N ALA A 159 2.52 -16.10 -17.06
CA ALA A 159 1.32 -16.36 -16.27
C ALA A 159 1.62 -16.55 -14.77
N ARG A 160 2.80 -17.08 -14.43
CA ARG A 160 3.26 -17.26 -13.03
C ARG A 160 3.52 -15.90 -12.37
N VAL A 161 4.14 -14.98 -13.09
CA VAL A 161 4.38 -13.60 -12.66
C VAL A 161 3.06 -12.86 -12.50
N VAL A 162 2.17 -12.95 -13.50
CA VAL A 162 0.84 -12.33 -13.46
C VAL A 162 0.03 -12.82 -12.25
N ASN A 163 0.03 -14.13 -11.97
CA ASN A 163 -0.66 -14.67 -10.81
C ASN A 163 -0.04 -14.18 -9.50
N ALA A 164 1.29 -14.16 -9.41
CA ALA A 164 1.97 -13.67 -8.21
C ALA A 164 1.63 -12.19 -7.92
N VAL A 165 1.57 -11.34 -8.95
CA VAL A 165 1.13 -9.96 -8.83
C VAL A 165 -0.34 -9.85 -8.40
N ALA A 166 -1.24 -10.66 -8.97
CA ALA A 166 -2.66 -10.64 -8.60
C ALA A 166 -2.91 -11.12 -7.15
N ALA A 167 -2.11 -12.10 -6.69
CA ALA A 167 -2.34 -12.81 -5.44
C ALA A 167 -1.61 -12.23 -4.22
N HIS A 168 -0.69 -11.26 -4.40
CA HIS A 168 0.16 -10.79 -3.29
C HIS A 168 -0.60 -10.15 -2.12
N HIS A 169 -1.83 -9.69 -2.34
CA HIS A 169 -2.76 -9.24 -1.30
C HIS A 169 -3.90 -10.24 -0.99
N ARG A 170 -3.78 -11.48 -1.47
CA ARG A 170 -4.78 -12.55 -1.28
C ARG A 170 -6.14 -12.29 -1.92
N GLU A 171 -6.19 -11.42 -2.92
CA GLU A 171 -7.42 -11.13 -3.67
C GLU A 171 -7.72 -12.19 -4.73
N THR A 172 -6.71 -12.98 -5.07
CA THR A 172 -6.79 -14.12 -5.99
C THR A 172 -6.06 -15.31 -5.38
N GLU A 173 -6.46 -16.52 -5.72
CA GLU A 173 -5.78 -17.73 -5.31
C GLU A 173 -4.37 -17.82 -5.91
N ALA A 174 -3.40 -18.22 -5.10
CA ALA A 174 -2.03 -18.44 -5.54
C ALA A 174 -1.94 -19.76 -6.32
N SER A 175 -1.58 -19.71 -7.59
CA SER A 175 -1.42 -20.89 -8.45
C SER A 175 0.00 -21.49 -8.42
N SER A 176 0.95 -20.83 -7.75
CA SER A 176 2.34 -21.24 -7.65
C SER A 176 3.01 -20.70 -6.40
N LEU A 177 4.23 -21.16 -6.10
CA LEU A 177 5.01 -20.67 -4.95
C LEU A 177 5.49 -19.22 -5.12
N TYR A 178 5.44 -18.64 -6.31
CA TYR A 178 5.90 -17.27 -6.53
C TYR A 178 5.05 -16.23 -5.78
N ALA A 179 3.74 -16.42 -5.69
CA ALA A 179 2.87 -15.51 -4.95
C ALA A 179 3.19 -15.48 -3.44
N PRO A 180 3.29 -16.60 -2.70
CA PRO A 180 3.75 -16.61 -1.32
C PRO A 180 5.13 -15.96 -1.14
N LEU A 181 6.08 -16.16 -2.07
CA LEU A 181 7.39 -15.53 -1.98
C LEU A 181 7.31 -14.01 -2.08
N VAL A 182 6.50 -13.47 -3.00
CA VAL A 182 6.26 -12.03 -3.11
C VAL A 182 5.64 -11.49 -1.82
N MET A 183 4.64 -12.18 -1.25
CA MET A 183 3.99 -11.76 0.00
C MET A 183 4.98 -11.67 1.17
N ILE A 184 5.88 -12.66 1.29
CA ILE A 184 6.91 -12.70 2.35
C ILE A 184 7.92 -11.57 2.12
N ALA A 185 8.41 -11.41 0.89
CA ALA A 185 9.41 -10.42 0.54
C ALA A 185 8.89 -8.99 0.72
N ASP A 186 7.65 -8.71 0.30
CA ASP A 186 6.98 -7.42 0.50
C ASP A 186 6.85 -7.09 2.00
N ALA A 187 6.35 -8.04 2.79
CA ALA A 187 6.23 -7.88 4.23
C ALA A 187 7.61 -7.65 4.90
N ALA A 188 8.64 -8.38 4.49
CA ALA A 188 10.00 -8.24 5.02
C ALA A 188 10.60 -6.86 4.68
N SER A 189 10.48 -6.41 3.41
CA SER A 189 10.94 -5.09 2.99
C SER A 189 10.20 -3.96 3.72
N GLY A 190 8.89 -4.11 3.88
CA GLY A 190 8.05 -3.12 4.58
C GLY A 190 8.26 -3.05 6.10
N SER A 191 8.80 -4.08 6.74
CA SER A 191 8.95 -4.18 8.20
C SER A 191 10.36 -3.88 8.72
N ARG A 192 11.36 -3.74 7.85
CA ARG A 192 12.74 -3.49 8.29
C ARG A 192 12.90 -2.13 9.01
N PRO A 193 13.81 -2.02 10.00
CA PRO A 193 14.13 -0.77 10.65
C PRO A 193 14.58 0.30 9.64
N GLY A 194 13.97 1.48 9.68
CA GLY A 194 14.27 2.60 8.78
C GLY A 194 13.43 2.66 7.50
N ALA A 195 12.82 1.57 7.05
CA ALA A 195 11.88 1.58 5.93
C ALA A 195 10.61 2.39 6.27
N ARG A 196 10.23 2.38 7.55
CA ARG A 196 9.08 3.07 8.11
C ARG A 196 9.47 3.87 9.35
N SER A 197 10.48 4.73 9.26
CA SER A 197 11.00 5.46 10.42
C SER A 197 9.97 6.34 11.14
N SER A 198 8.90 6.76 10.47
CA SER A 198 7.74 7.41 11.10
C SER A 198 6.63 6.44 11.51
N THR A 199 6.69 5.17 11.10
CA THR A 199 5.57 4.22 11.22
C THR A 199 5.64 3.33 12.45
N LEU A 200 6.83 3.04 12.98
CA LEU A 200 6.92 2.26 14.23
C LEU A 200 6.37 3.06 15.42
N GLU A 201 6.69 4.35 15.49
CA GLU A 201 6.17 5.22 16.53
C GLU A 201 4.68 5.52 16.32
N SER A 202 4.25 5.80 15.08
CA SER A 202 2.83 5.97 14.73
C SER A 202 2.05 4.65 14.81
N TYR A 203 2.68 3.52 14.51
CA TYR A 203 2.11 2.19 14.69
C TYR A 203 1.88 1.88 16.18
N ALA A 204 2.91 2.03 17.00
CA ALA A 204 2.80 1.81 18.44
C ALA A 204 1.78 2.76 19.09
N GLN A 205 1.74 4.02 18.66
CA GLN A 205 0.74 4.99 19.11
C GLN A 205 -0.67 4.61 18.66
N ARG A 206 -0.84 4.14 17.42
CA ARG A 206 -2.13 3.70 16.89
C ARG A 206 -2.66 2.46 17.60
N VAL A 207 -1.81 1.46 17.83
CA VAL A 207 -2.15 0.27 18.62
C VAL A 207 -2.58 0.68 20.03
N ARG A 208 -1.81 1.51 20.71
CA ARG A 208 -2.15 2.02 22.05
C ARG A 208 -3.47 2.77 22.05
N ARG A 209 -3.71 3.66 21.10
CA ARG A 209 -4.97 4.41 21.00
C ARG A 209 -6.18 3.50 20.78
N LEU A 210 -6.05 2.42 19.97
CA LEU A 210 -7.10 1.41 19.82
C LEU A 210 -7.43 0.72 21.13
N GLU A 211 -6.41 0.29 21.86
CA GLU A 211 -6.54 -0.36 23.15
C GLU A 211 -7.13 0.60 24.18
N GLU A 212 -6.66 1.85 24.24
CA GLU A 212 -7.17 2.91 25.12
C GLU A 212 -8.66 3.21 24.85
N VAL A 213 -9.07 3.29 23.58
CA VAL A 213 -10.48 3.49 23.22
C VAL A 213 -11.36 2.38 23.78
N ALA A 214 -10.91 1.12 23.69
CA ALA A 214 -11.67 -0.02 24.22
C ALA A 214 -11.67 -0.05 25.77
N LEU A 215 -10.52 0.20 26.38
CA LEU A 215 -10.38 0.22 27.85
C LEU A 215 -11.19 1.32 28.53
N ALA A 216 -11.58 2.37 27.80
CA ALA A 216 -12.42 3.45 28.33
C ALA A 216 -13.89 3.03 28.57
N PHE A 217 -14.32 1.86 28.13
CA PHE A 217 -15.68 1.37 28.33
C PHE A 217 -15.79 0.55 29.63
N ASP A 218 -16.85 0.83 30.39
CA ASP A 218 -17.14 0.06 31.60
C ASP A 218 -17.42 -1.41 31.30
N GLY A 219 -16.88 -2.31 32.11
CA GLY A 219 -16.95 -3.74 31.92
C GLY A 219 -15.85 -4.34 31.06
N VAL A 220 -14.99 -3.54 30.41
CA VAL A 220 -13.79 -4.01 29.72
C VAL A 220 -12.67 -4.24 30.74
N ARG A 221 -12.07 -5.43 30.71
CA ARG A 221 -10.92 -5.79 31.56
C ARG A 221 -9.61 -5.57 30.84
N GLU A 222 -9.54 -6.01 29.60
CA GLU A 222 -8.32 -6.00 28.78
C GLU A 222 -8.69 -5.76 27.32
N ALA A 223 -7.80 -5.11 26.59
CA ALA A 223 -7.93 -4.90 25.15
C ALA A 223 -6.57 -5.06 24.49
N TYR A 224 -6.53 -5.78 23.37
CA TYR A 224 -5.32 -6.07 22.63
C TYR A 224 -5.54 -5.87 21.13
N ALA A 225 -4.67 -5.11 20.49
CA ALA A 225 -4.68 -4.93 19.06
C ALA A 225 -3.74 -5.94 18.38
N PHE A 226 -4.27 -6.71 17.44
CA PHE A 226 -3.57 -7.75 16.68
C PHE A 226 -3.48 -7.37 15.19
N GLN A 227 -2.68 -8.13 14.43
CA GLN A 227 -2.56 -8.01 12.97
C GLN A 227 -2.31 -6.58 12.50
N SER A 228 -1.36 -5.91 13.12
CA SER A 228 -1.03 -4.51 12.80
C SER A 228 -2.18 -3.52 13.03
N GLY A 229 -3.04 -3.78 14.02
CA GLY A 229 -4.20 -2.97 14.35
C GLY A 229 -5.43 -3.24 13.49
N ARG A 230 -5.45 -4.35 12.74
CA ARG A 230 -6.63 -4.78 11.95
C ARG A 230 -7.63 -5.61 12.74
N GLU A 231 -7.24 -6.07 13.93
CA GLU A 231 -8.11 -6.80 14.85
C GLU A 231 -7.93 -6.26 16.27
N LEU A 232 -9.02 -5.90 16.93
CA LEU A 232 -9.07 -5.46 18.32
C LEU A 232 -9.81 -6.51 19.13
N ARG A 233 -9.11 -7.23 20.00
CA ARG A 233 -9.71 -8.19 20.94
C ARG A 233 -9.95 -7.53 22.26
N ILE A 234 -11.16 -7.66 22.77
CA ILE A 234 -11.64 -7.04 23.99
C ILE A 234 -12.11 -8.15 24.93
N ILE A 235 -11.52 -8.22 26.12
CA ILE A 235 -11.91 -9.16 27.15
C ILE A 235 -12.76 -8.41 28.17
N VAL A 236 -13.98 -8.89 28.39
CA VAL A 236 -14.93 -8.27 29.33
C VAL A 236 -15.11 -9.07 30.60
N ASP A 237 -15.49 -8.39 31.66
CA ASP A 237 -15.89 -9.01 32.93
C ASP A 237 -17.24 -9.71 32.77
N PRO A 238 -17.30 -11.05 32.88
CA PRO A 238 -18.55 -11.80 32.71
C PRO A 238 -19.60 -11.53 33.80
N GLY A 239 -19.19 -10.98 34.94
CA GLY A 239 -20.09 -10.57 36.01
C GLY A 239 -20.77 -9.20 35.78
N ARG A 240 -20.20 -8.39 34.85
CA ARG A 240 -20.71 -7.04 34.56
C ARG A 240 -21.36 -6.93 33.18
N VAL A 241 -20.97 -7.79 32.24
CA VAL A 241 -21.42 -7.76 30.84
C VAL A 241 -22.04 -9.12 30.50
N ASP A 242 -23.33 -9.15 30.25
CA ASP A 242 -24.05 -10.32 29.76
C ASP A 242 -23.91 -10.42 28.22
N ASP A 243 -24.51 -11.44 27.58
CA ASP A 243 -24.37 -11.69 26.14
C ASP A 243 -25.02 -10.57 25.31
N PHE A 244 -26.12 -9.99 25.76
CA PHE A 244 -26.75 -8.86 25.10
C PHE A 244 -25.88 -7.59 25.24
N GLY A 245 -25.41 -7.30 26.44
CA GLY A 245 -24.49 -6.19 26.73
C GLY A 245 -23.17 -6.32 25.95
N ALA A 246 -22.67 -7.53 25.75
CA ALA A 246 -21.47 -7.79 24.93
C ALA A 246 -21.65 -7.36 23.47
N THR A 247 -22.80 -7.69 22.89
CA THR A 247 -23.12 -7.30 21.51
C THR A 247 -23.24 -5.79 21.35
N GLU A 248 -23.92 -5.12 22.29
CA GLU A 248 -24.08 -3.67 22.28
C GLU A 248 -22.76 -2.94 22.56
N LEU A 249 -21.93 -3.50 23.47
CA LEU A 249 -20.60 -2.95 23.76
C LEU A 249 -19.69 -3.04 22.52
N ALA A 250 -19.68 -4.17 21.81
CA ALA A 250 -18.90 -4.30 20.58
C ALA A 250 -19.32 -3.25 19.53
N ARG A 251 -20.61 -3.00 19.39
CA ARG A 251 -21.15 -1.96 18.51
C ARG A 251 -20.71 -0.55 18.94
N ARG A 252 -20.79 -0.24 20.22
CA ARG A 252 -20.37 1.06 20.77
C ARG A 252 -18.87 1.30 20.60
N VAL A 253 -18.05 0.28 20.82
CA VAL A 253 -16.60 0.35 20.59
C VAL A 253 -16.32 0.60 19.10
N ARG A 254 -17.02 -0.10 18.19
CA ARG A 254 -16.90 0.14 16.75
C ARG A 254 -17.15 1.61 16.40
N LEU A 255 -18.27 2.15 16.82
CA LEU A 255 -18.61 3.56 16.55
C LEU A 255 -17.54 4.52 17.11
N ARG A 256 -17.05 4.26 18.32
CA ARG A 256 -16.03 5.11 18.93
C ARG A 256 -14.70 5.03 18.21
N VAL A 257 -14.31 3.85 17.72
CA VAL A 257 -13.12 3.66 16.88
C VAL A 257 -13.27 4.43 15.57
N GLU A 258 -14.43 4.34 14.90
CA GLU A 258 -14.72 5.08 13.65
C GLU A 258 -14.69 6.60 13.84
N GLU A 259 -15.17 7.11 14.98
CA GLU A 259 -15.17 8.55 15.31
C GLU A 259 -13.78 9.09 15.71
N THR A 260 -12.97 8.27 16.38
CA THR A 260 -11.76 8.75 17.05
C THR A 260 -10.52 8.54 16.20
N LEU A 261 -10.53 7.53 15.32
CA LEU A 261 -9.36 7.08 14.56
C LEU A 261 -9.61 7.13 13.07
N SER A 262 -8.77 7.85 12.35
CA SER A 262 -8.73 7.81 10.87
C SER A 262 -8.04 6.53 10.42
N TYR A 263 -8.81 5.59 9.85
CA TYR A 263 -8.31 4.28 9.40
C TYR A 263 -8.33 4.14 7.89
N GLN A 264 -7.22 3.63 7.36
CA GLN A 264 -7.19 3.04 6.02
C GLN A 264 -7.45 1.53 6.17
N GLY A 265 -8.66 1.09 5.86
CA GLY A 265 -9.05 -0.32 5.91
C GLY A 265 -10.09 -0.64 6.99
N THR A 266 -10.34 -1.93 7.23
CA THR A 266 -11.33 -2.43 8.18
C THR A 266 -10.65 -2.89 9.48
N VAL A 267 -11.20 -2.50 10.63
CA VAL A 267 -10.80 -3.05 11.95
C VAL A 267 -11.86 -4.03 12.40
N ARG A 268 -11.47 -5.28 12.59
CA ARG A 268 -12.32 -6.31 13.18
C ARG A 268 -12.34 -6.16 14.69
N ILE A 269 -13.51 -6.01 15.29
CA ILE A 269 -13.68 -5.97 16.75
C ILE A 269 -14.19 -7.34 17.20
N VAL A 270 -13.41 -7.98 18.07
CA VAL A 270 -13.72 -9.30 18.66
C VAL A 270 -13.86 -9.10 20.14
N LEU A 271 -15.09 -9.28 20.68
CA LEU A 271 -15.35 -9.21 22.09
C LEU A 271 -15.40 -10.63 22.65
N ILE A 272 -14.66 -10.88 23.73
CA ILE A 272 -14.51 -12.18 24.38
C ILE A 272 -15.05 -12.07 25.81
N ARG A 273 -16.07 -12.87 26.09
CA ARG A 273 -16.59 -13.09 27.43
C ARG A 273 -16.21 -14.48 27.86
N GLU A 274 -15.34 -14.60 28.87
CA GLU A 274 -14.82 -15.89 29.33
C GLU A 274 -15.07 -16.07 30.80
N GLN A 275 -15.55 -17.25 31.20
CA GLN A 275 -15.68 -17.67 32.57
C GLN A 275 -14.91 -18.97 32.77
N ARG A 276 -13.96 -18.98 33.73
CA ARG A 276 -13.12 -20.15 34.02
C ARG A 276 -13.50 -20.72 35.37
N PHE A 277 -13.67 -22.02 35.41
CA PHE A 277 -13.84 -22.79 36.63
C PHE A 277 -12.63 -23.71 36.77
N THR A 278 -11.96 -23.70 37.94
CA THR A 278 -10.75 -24.50 38.16
C THR A 278 -10.98 -25.37 39.38
N GLU A 279 -10.75 -26.69 39.24
CA GLU A 279 -10.74 -27.67 40.33
C GLU A 279 -9.36 -28.35 40.34
N GLU A 280 -8.82 -28.59 41.55
CA GLU A 280 -7.56 -29.30 41.72
C GLU A 280 -7.84 -30.72 42.21
N ALA A 281 -7.43 -31.73 41.42
CA ALA A 281 -7.38 -33.13 41.88
C ALA A 281 -6.05 -33.40 42.59
N ARG A 282 -6.12 -34.03 43.78
CA ARG A 282 -4.96 -34.50 44.54
C ARG A 282 -4.78 -36.00 44.43
#